data_4e1d9e39202c0eea7e32fc0d3641cac4
#
_entry.id   4e1d9e39202c0eea7e32fc0d3641cac4
#
_cell.length_a   1.000
_cell.length_b   1.000
_cell.length_c   1.000
_cell.angle_alpha   90.00
_cell.angle_beta   90.00
_cell.angle_gamma   90.00
#
_symmetry.space_group_name_H-M   'P 1'
#
loop_
_entity.id
_entity.type
_entity.pdbx_description
1 polymer ?
#
loop_
_entity_poly.entity_id
_entity_poly.type
_entity_poly.pdbx_seq_one_letter_code
_entity_poly.pdbx_strand_id
1 'polypeptide(L)'
;MPSASEVLAAYHIGGDTFAKVNDAFKQAQRRNQTALQAAAGDIVTGDTPGLLNLNVLGTLFQDLNFVRPVVSAFGARAMPATPSRQFIRPTITTHTSAAVQTNQLDAVSATTMVIASNTVTKATVAGQVTLSQQDIDFTDPAALQLVLNDLAGEVLIKTDDIAADALVAGKTASGSTWTVTANDPSSLIESLYDAAREITEDSNFFPTHLCVSPDVWQKLGQQLDGSKRPVLGYTTNGVMGQNSIGRVGGLAYNAMDVFGLDLVVDNNFAAGTMLVVYAPGFEIYESGASLQSFENPSTLGRTLSIHQYFATFVAKSSFIQGIVVA
;
A
#
# COMPACT_ATOMS: atom_id res chain seq x y z
N MET A 1 17.59 -25.32 -48.69
CA MET A 1 16.65 -25.47 -47.56
C MET A 1 15.69 -26.59 -47.91
N PRO A 2 15.41 -27.50 -47.02
CA PRO A 2 14.35 -28.48 -47.28
C PRO A 2 13.02 -27.77 -47.43
N SER A 3 12.17 -28.30 -48.33
CA SER A 3 10.84 -27.76 -48.57
C SER A 3 9.90 -28.07 -47.37
N ALA A 4 8.82 -27.28 -47.25
CA ALA A 4 7.83 -27.52 -46.18
C ALA A 4 7.22 -28.96 -46.26
N SER A 5 7.12 -29.51 -47.47
CA SER A 5 6.66 -30.90 -47.70
C SER A 5 7.64 -31.94 -47.19
N GLU A 6 8.95 -31.70 -47.34
CA GLU A 6 9.99 -32.59 -46.82
C GLU A 6 10.06 -32.61 -45.30
N VAL A 7 9.85 -31.44 -44.64
CA VAL A 7 9.76 -31.31 -43.18
C VAL A 7 8.55 -32.05 -42.63
N LEU A 8 7.38 -31.89 -43.29
CA LEU A 8 6.15 -32.57 -42.93
C LEU A 8 6.24 -34.10 -43.11
N ALA A 9 6.86 -34.55 -44.21
CA ALA A 9 7.09 -35.97 -44.45
C ALA A 9 8.05 -36.57 -43.40
N ALA A 10 9.12 -35.87 -43.05
CA ALA A 10 10.06 -36.31 -42.01
C ALA A 10 9.43 -36.38 -40.61
N TYR A 11 8.48 -35.47 -40.31
CA TYR A 11 7.74 -35.51 -39.06
C TYR A 11 6.82 -36.73 -38.93
N HIS A 12 6.20 -37.15 -40.05
CA HIS A 12 5.31 -38.32 -40.08
C HIS A 12 6.08 -39.65 -40.00
N ILE A 13 7.33 -39.69 -40.50
CA ILE A 13 8.17 -40.92 -40.51
C ILE A 13 8.84 -41.11 -39.13
N GLY A 14 9.01 -40.05 -38.34
CA GLY A 14 9.56 -40.07 -36.98
C GLY A 14 11.05 -40.48 -36.86
N GLY A 15 11.66 -40.30 -35.74
CA GLY A 15 13.00 -40.79 -35.39
C GLY A 15 14.14 -40.06 -36.10
N ASP A 16 15.13 -40.85 -36.54
CA ASP A 16 16.42 -40.35 -37.11
C ASP A 16 16.28 -39.45 -38.35
N THR A 17 15.22 -39.62 -39.13
CA THR A 17 14.97 -38.80 -40.34
C THR A 17 14.58 -37.35 -39.97
N PHE A 18 13.79 -37.15 -38.95
CA PHE A 18 13.44 -35.81 -38.47
C PHE A 18 14.69 -35.11 -37.90
N ALA A 19 15.51 -35.82 -37.13
CA ALA A 19 16.76 -35.29 -36.60
C ALA A 19 17.71 -34.80 -37.71
N LYS A 20 17.88 -35.59 -38.76
CA LYS A 20 18.72 -35.24 -39.92
C LYS A 20 18.22 -34.03 -40.69
N VAL A 21 16.89 -33.90 -40.89
CA VAL A 21 16.29 -32.75 -41.56
C VAL A 21 16.43 -31.49 -40.69
N ASN A 22 16.26 -31.63 -39.37
CA ASN A 22 16.41 -30.50 -38.42
C ASN A 22 17.89 -30.04 -38.37
N ASP A 23 18.84 -30.97 -38.37
CA ASP A 23 20.26 -30.62 -38.38
C ASP A 23 20.68 -29.98 -39.72
N ALA A 24 20.15 -30.45 -40.86
CA ALA A 24 20.38 -29.83 -42.15
C ALA A 24 19.79 -28.40 -42.19
N PHE A 25 18.64 -28.17 -41.57
CA PHE A 25 18.03 -26.85 -41.43
C PHE A 25 18.90 -25.93 -40.56
N LYS A 26 19.35 -26.37 -39.42
CA LYS A 26 20.29 -25.63 -38.55
C LYS A 26 21.61 -25.32 -39.24
N GLN A 27 22.15 -26.26 -39.99
CA GLN A 27 23.38 -26.03 -40.79
C GLN A 27 23.17 -25.02 -41.89
N ALA A 28 22.00 -25.04 -42.59
CA ALA A 28 21.66 -24.06 -43.62
C ALA A 28 21.49 -22.65 -43.02
N GLN A 29 20.88 -22.56 -41.84
CA GLN A 29 20.78 -21.29 -41.11
C GLN A 29 22.18 -20.76 -40.72
N ARG A 30 23.07 -21.59 -40.20
CA ARG A 30 24.44 -21.19 -39.85
C ARG A 30 25.23 -20.76 -41.05
N ARG A 31 25.11 -21.45 -42.21
CA ARG A 31 25.76 -21.05 -43.46
C ARG A 31 25.23 -19.68 -43.97
N ASN A 32 23.95 -19.43 -43.90
CA ASN A 32 23.37 -18.14 -44.28
C ASN A 32 23.84 -17.00 -43.36
N GLN A 33 23.97 -17.27 -42.05
CA GLN A 33 24.53 -16.30 -41.11
C GLN A 33 26.01 -16.00 -41.40
N THR A 34 26.80 -17.06 -41.67
CA THR A 34 28.21 -16.88 -41.99
C THR A 34 28.42 -16.21 -43.38
N ALA A 35 27.56 -16.52 -44.36
CA ALA A 35 27.61 -15.87 -45.66
C ALA A 35 27.21 -14.37 -45.59
N LEU A 36 26.26 -14.01 -44.73
CA LEU A 36 25.90 -12.60 -44.44
C LEU A 36 27.06 -11.86 -43.77
N GLN A 37 27.77 -12.52 -42.84
CA GLN A 37 28.95 -11.95 -42.18
C GLN A 37 30.15 -11.79 -43.13
N ALA A 38 30.31 -12.71 -44.12
CA ALA A 38 31.43 -12.67 -45.09
C ALA A 38 31.19 -11.73 -46.26
N ALA A 39 29.93 -11.39 -46.57
CA ALA A 39 29.58 -10.50 -47.72
C ALA A 39 29.51 -8.99 -47.39
N ALA A 40 29.42 -8.66 -46.10
CA ALA A 40 29.40 -7.29 -45.63
C ALA A 40 30.71 -7.01 -44.90
N GLY A 41 31.57 -6.19 -45.46
CA GLY A 41 32.68 -5.61 -44.69
C GLY A 41 32.13 -4.94 -43.46
N ASP A 42 32.79 -5.07 -42.31
CA ASP A 42 32.51 -4.47 -40.99
C ASP A 42 31.11 -3.88 -40.79
N ILE A 43 30.03 -4.67 -40.98
CA ILE A 43 28.66 -4.24 -40.63
C ILE A 43 28.55 -4.29 -39.12
N VAL A 44 28.56 -3.11 -38.50
CA VAL A 44 28.31 -2.96 -37.07
C VAL A 44 26.80 -2.93 -36.81
N THR A 45 26.43 -3.22 -35.56
CA THR A 45 25.03 -3.31 -35.07
C THR A 45 24.21 -2.04 -35.42
N GLY A 46 24.89 -0.87 -35.58
CA GLY A 46 24.27 0.39 -35.99
C GLY A 46 23.84 0.45 -37.46
N ASP A 47 24.43 -0.39 -38.33
CA ASP A 47 24.15 -0.36 -39.78
C ASP A 47 22.99 -1.27 -40.18
N THR A 48 22.60 -2.19 -39.29
CA THR A 48 21.53 -3.15 -39.58
C THR A 48 20.47 -3.22 -38.43
N PRO A 49 19.86 -2.08 -38.07
CA PRO A 49 18.87 -2.08 -36.97
C PRO A 49 17.64 -2.96 -37.24
N GLY A 50 17.31 -3.18 -38.53
CA GLY A 50 16.20 -4.05 -38.93
C GLY A 50 16.50 -5.55 -38.88
N LEU A 51 17.76 -5.97 -38.68
CA LEU A 51 18.18 -7.36 -38.52
C LEU A 51 18.42 -7.76 -37.04
N LEU A 52 18.42 -6.76 -36.15
CA LEU A 52 18.48 -6.99 -34.74
C LEU A 52 17.16 -7.56 -34.26
N ASN A 53 17.15 -8.86 -33.95
CA ASN A 53 16.08 -9.41 -33.16
C ASN A 53 16.19 -8.80 -31.75
N LEU A 54 15.39 -7.75 -31.51
CA LEU A 54 15.15 -7.29 -30.14
C LEU A 54 14.39 -8.39 -29.41
N ASN A 55 15.14 -9.34 -28.87
CA ASN A 55 14.58 -10.24 -27.87
C ASN A 55 14.25 -9.40 -26.65
N VAL A 56 12.99 -9.17 -26.44
CA VAL A 56 12.50 -8.74 -25.13
C VAL A 56 12.81 -9.89 -24.16
N LEU A 57 13.92 -9.77 -23.45
CA LEU A 57 14.36 -10.73 -22.45
C LEU A 57 13.44 -10.61 -21.21
N GLY A 58 12.57 -11.57 -21.08
CA GLY A 58 11.83 -11.78 -19.83
C GLY A 58 10.45 -11.14 -19.78
N THR A 59 9.75 -11.51 -18.75
CA THR A 59 8.52 -10.83 -18.32
C THR A 59 8.85 -9.39 -17.97
N LEU A 60 7.97 -8.48 -18.36
CA LEU A 60 8.02 -7.08 -17.95
C LEU A 60 8.24 -7.02 -16.43
N PHE A 61 9.24 -6.23 -15.98
CA PHE A 61 9.44 -6.01 -14.55
C PHE A 61 8.19 -5.30 -14.02
N GLN A 62 7.46 -6.01 -13.16
CA GLN A 62 6.24 -5.47 -12.56
C GLN A 62 6.63 -4.82 -11.24
N ASP A 63 6.71 -3.50 -11.22
CA ASP A 63 6.82 -2.70 -10.01
C ASP A 63 5.42 -2.43 -9.42
N LEU A 64 4.64 -3.50 -9.29
CA LEU A 64 3.28 -3.42 -8.79
C LEU A 64 3.27 -3.74 -7.29
N ASN A 65 3.49 -2.72 -6.47
CA ASN A 65 3.38 -2.85 -5.03
C ASN A 65 2.08 -2.21 -4.53
N PHE A 66 1.07 -3.03 -4.30
CA PHE A 66 -0.26 -2.60 -3.87
C PHE A 66 -0.46 -2.67 -2.35
N VAL A 67 0.58 -2.38 -1.60
CA VAL A 67 0.51 -2.40 -0.14
C VAL A 67 -0.26 -1.18 0.35
N ARG A 68 -1.21 -1.43 1.24
CA ARG A 68 -2.07 -0.43 1.90
C ARG A 68 -1.78 -0.44 3.40
N PRO A 69 -0.71 0.21 3.88
CA PRO A 69 -0.27 0.10 5.27
C PRO A 69 -1.32 0.56 6.27
N VAL A 70 -1.92 1.73 6.03
CA VAL A 70 -2.94 2.31 6.93
C VAL A 70 -4.21 1.47 6.93
N VAL A 71 -4.75 1.14 5.76
CA VAL A 71 -5.98 0.35 5.67
C VAL A 71 -5.78 -1.05 6.24
N SER A 72 -4.59 -1.65 6.05
CA SER A 72 -4.26 -2.97 6.64
C SER A 72 -4.18 -2.94 8.16
N ALA A 73 -3.60 -1.88 8.73
CA ALA A 73 -3.44 -1.74 10.18
C ALA A 73 -4.77 -1.53 10.90
N PHE A 74 -5.61 -0.63 10.38
CA PHE A 74 -6.88 -0.29 11.03
C PHE A 74 -8.04 -1.22 10.64
N GLY A 75 -7.93 -1.93 9.53
CA GLY A 75 -8.94 -2.84 9.01
C GLY A 75 -10.15 -2.11 8.40
N ALA A 76 -10.49 -2.48 7.19
CA ALA A 76 -11.65 -1.91 6.50
C ALA A 76 -12.94 -2.66 6.86
N ARG A 77 -14.00 -1.92 7.08
CA ARG A 77 -15.37 -2.43 7.30
C ARG A 77 -16.17 -2.33 6.02
N ALA A 78 -17.14 -3.22 5.86
CA ALA A 78 -18.05 -3.14 4.72
C ALA A 78 -18.84 -1.82 4.72
N MET A 79 -18.91 -1.18 3.55
CA MET A 79 -19.71 0.03 3.36
C MET A 79 -21.19 -0.27 3.61
N PRO A 80 -21.91 0.55 4.40
CA PRO A 80 -23.33 0.38 4.58
C PRO A 80 -24.09 0.44 3.24
N ALA A 81 -24.94 -0.54 2.99
CA ALA A 81 -25.73 -0.69 1.75
C ALA A 81 -26.92 0.30 1.66
N THR A 82 -26.71 1.53 2.10
CA THR A 82 -27.72 2.60 1.98
C THR A 82 -27.62 3.27 0.63
N PRO A 83 -28.73 3.58 -0.05
CA PRO A 83 -28.73 4.25 -1.35
C PRO A 83 -28.30 5.73 -1.28
N SER A 84 -28.04 6.24 -0.09
CA SER A 84 -27.59 7.62 0.14
C SER A 84 -26.07 7.75 -0.03
N ARG A 85 -25.64 8.91 -0.51
CA ARG A 85 -24.22 9.34 -0.52
C ARG A 85 -23.65 9.47 0.89
N GLN A 86 -24.50 9.61 1.89
CA GLN A 86 -24.13 9.82 3.28
C GLN A 86 -24.80 8.78 4.17
N PHE A 87 -24.14 8.46 5.27
CA PHE A 87 -24.71 7.66 6.35
C PHE A 87 -24.37 8.29 7.71
N ILE A 88 -25.16 7.96 8.71
CA ILE A 88 -24.98 8.49 10.06
C ILE A 88 -24.19 7.48 10.89
N ARG A 89 -23.17 7.97 11.57
CA ARG A 89 -22.40 7.21 12.58
C ARG A 89 -22.64 7.88 13.95
N PRO A 90 -23.53 7.34 14.80
CA PRO A 90 -23.81 7.95 16.09
C PRO A 90 -22.64 7.77 17.07
N THR A 91 -22.36 8.82 17.85
CA THR A 91 -21.40 8.78 18.96
C THR A 91 -22.02 9.34 20.22
N ILE A 92 -21.65 8.82 21.39
CA ILE A 92 -22.09 9.34 22.69
C ILE A 92 -21.22 10.55 23.01
N THR A 93 -21.84 11.71 23.19
CA THR A 93 -21.15 12.96 23.58
C THR A 93 -21.26 13.25 25.07
N THR A 94 -22.33 12.80 25.70
CA THR A 94 -22.50 12.92 27.16
C THR A 94 -22.94 11.59 27.72
N HIS A 95 -22.18 11.07 28.66
CA HIS A 95 -22.50 9.84 29.37
C HIS A 95 -23.45 10.12 30.55
N THR A 96 -24.18 9.10 30.97
CA THR A 96 -24.91 9.14 32.24
C THR A 96 -23.94 9.25 33.39
N SER A 97 -24.33 9.94 34.46
CA SER A 97 -23.53 10.06 35.67
C SER A 97 -23.99 9.09 36.76
N ALA A 98 -23.05 8.65 37.57
CA ALA A 98 -23.30 7.95 38.81
C ALA A 98 -22.49 8.60 39.92
N ALA A 99 -23.09 8.76 41.08
CA ALA A 99 -22.42 9.28 42.26
C ALA A 99 -22.81 8.46 43.50
N VAL A 100 -21.95 8.51 44.50
CA VAL A 100 -22.25 7.88 45.80
C VAL A 100 -23.33 8.72 46.49
N GLN A 101 -24.41 8.06 46.94
CA GLN A 101 -25.40 8.69 47.79
C GLN A 101 -24.81 8.91 49.18
N THR A 102 -24.67 10.16 49.59
CA THR A 102 -24.01 10.53 50.84
C THR A 102 -24.91 10.24 52.07
N ASN A 103 -26.20 10.54 51.94
CA ASN A 103 -27.19 10.25 53.01
C ASN A 103 -28.35 9.45 52.44
N GLN A 104 -29.07 8.76 53.33
CA GLN A 104 -30.31 8.07 52.95
C GLN A 104 -31.34 9.10 52.44
N LEU A 105 -32.04 8.77 51.37
CA LEU A 105 -33.04 9.58 50.72
C LEU A 105 -32.51 10.82 49.96
N ASP A 106 -31.21 11.04 49.86
CA ASP A 106 -30.65 12.06 48.95
C ASP A 106 -30.97 11.72 47.49
N ALA A 107 -31.14 12.74 46.68
CA ALA A 107 -31.40 12.58 45.27
C ALA A 107 -30.20 11.88 44.59
N VAL A 108 -30.47 10.83 43.84
CA VAL A 108 -29.43 10.14 43.05
C VAL A 108 -28.98 11.02 41.89
N SER A 109 -27.70 10.89 41.49
CA SER A 109 -27.18 11.60 40.35
C SER A 109 -27.98 11.24 39.09
N ALA A 110 -28.44 12.26 38.36
CA ALA A 110 -29.19 12.11 37.13
C ALA A 110 -28.57 12.99 36.04
N THR A 111 -28.12 12.38 34.94
CA THR A 111 -27.64 13.07 33.79
C THR A 111 -28.24 12.41 32.54
N THR A 112 -28.72 13.23 31.61
CA THR A 112 -29.29 12.75 30.36
C THR A 112 -28.15 12.36 29.42
N MET A 113 -28.17 11.14 28.90
CA MET A 113 -27.24 10.70 27.85
C MET A 113 -27.56 11.44 26.57
N VAL A 114 -26.53 12.01 25.94
CA VAL A 114 -26.65 12.70 24.63
C VAL A 114 -25.88 11.91 23.58
N ILE A 115 -26.55 11.61 22.47
CA ILE A 115 -25.99 10.92 21.32
C ILE A 115 -25.97 11.92 20.15
N ALA A 116 -24.76 12.22 19.65
CA ALA A 116 -24.61 13.02 18.43
C ALA A 116 -24.73 12.14 17.18
N SER A 117 -25.31 12.70 16.14
CA SER A 117 -25.34 12.07 14.82
C SER A 117 -24.25 12.68 13.94
N ASN A 118 -23.20 11.88 13.65
CA ASN A 118 -22.14 12.31 12.75
C ASN A 118 -22.43 11.82 11.34
N THR A 119 -22.37 12.71 10.38
CA THR A 119 -22.59 12.40 8.97
C THR A 119 -21.27 12.03 8.31
N VAL A 120 -21.22 10.82 7.78
CA VAL A 120 -20.07 10.30 7.02
C VAL A 120 -20.42 10.32 5.53
N THR A 121 -19.57 10.96 4.72
CA THR A 121 -19.78 11.07 3.27
C THR A 121 -18.95 10.03 2.54
N LYS A 122 -19.60 9.30 1.62
CA LYS A 122 -18.94 8.34 0.73
C LYS A 122 -18.19 9.09 -0.37
N ALA A 123 -16.90 8.88 -0.49
CA ALA A 123 -16.08 9.32 -1.61
C ALA A 123 -16.06 8.23 -2.69
N THR A 124 -16.02 8.61 -3.96
CA THR A 124 -15.83 7.69 -5.08
C THR A 124 -14.38 7.77 -5.50
N VAL A 125 -13.68 6.67 -5.43
CA VAL A 125 -12.33 6.50 -5.98
C VAL A 125 -12.48 5.73 -7.28
N ALA A 126 -12.00 6.28 -8.38
CA ALA A 126 -12.16 5.67 -9.70
C ALA A 126 -10.94 5.96 -10.56
N GLY A 127 -10.58 4.98 -11.38
CA GLY A 127 -9.59 5.11 -12.44
C GLY A 127 -10.14 4.57 -13.75
N GLN A 128 -9.64 5.07 -14.88
CA GLN A 128 -10.01 4.56 -16.19
C GLN A 128 -8.79 4.49 -17.11
N VAL A 129 -8.84 3.54 -18.03
CA VAL A 129 -7.89 3.41 -19.12
C VAL A 129 -8.66 3.16 -20.42
N THR A 130 -8.24 3.81 -21.49
CA THR A 130 -8.83 3.59 -22.83
C THR A 130 -7.78 2.91 -23.70
N LEU A 131 -8.13 1.77 -24.25
CA LEU A 131 -7.33 0.97 -25.16
C LEU A 131 -7.92 1.03 -26.56
N SER A 132 -7.09 1.06 -27.58
CA SER A 132 -7.51 0.92 -28.96
C SER A 132 -7.87 -0.55 -29.23
N GLN A 133 -8.86 -0.80 -30.09
CA GLN A 133 -9.18 -2.17 -30.51
C GLN A 133 -7.98 -2.83 -31.21
N GLN A 134 -7.18 -2.07 -31.93
CA GLN A 134 -5.97 -2.57 -32.57
C GLN A 134 -4.93 -3.02 -31.54
N ASP A 135 -4.76 -2.26 -30.44
CA ASP A 135 -3.87 -2.67 -29.35
C ASP A 135 -4.35 -3.98 -28.69
N ILE A 136 -5.67 -4.14 -28.52
CA ILE A 136 -6.25 -5.35 -27.95
C ILE A 136 -6.02 -6.55 -28.88
N ASP A 137 -6.20 -6.37 -30.19
CA ASP A 137 -6.10 -7.45 -31.17
C ASP A 137 -4.64 -7.87 -31.44
N PHE A 138 -3.68 -6.95 -31.30
CA PHE A 138 -2.27 -7.18 -31.63
C PHE A 138 -1.36 -7.35 -30.39
N THR A 139 -1.88 -7.10 -29.18
CA THR A 139 -1.10 -7.22 -27.95
C THR A 139 -1.37 -8.56 -27.25
N ASP A 140 -0.33 -9.10 -26.60
CA ASP A 140 -0.45 -10.30 -25.80
C ASP A 140 -1.49 -10.10 -24.67
N PRO A 141 -2.43 -11.04 -24.46
CA PRO A 141 -3.39 -11.01 -23.34
C PRO A 141 -2.77 -10.80 -21.96
N ALA A 142 -1.53 -11.27 -21.75
CA ALA A 142 -0.79 -11.05 -20.52
C ALA A 142 -0.47 -9.57 -20.28
N ALA A 143 -0.17 -8.80 -21.31
CA ALA A 143 0.08 -7.37 -21.22
C ALA A 143 -1.20 -6.58 -20.90
N LEU A 144 -2.34 -6.99 -21.45
CA LEU A 144 -3.63 -6.38 -21.11
C LEU A 144 -4.02 -6.62 -19.66
N GLN A 145 -3.77 -7.85 -19.15
CA GLN A 145 -3.99 -8.16 -17.72
C GLN A 145 -3.11 -7.31 -16.81
N LEU A 146 -1.88 -6.99 -17.23
CA LEU A 146 -0.99 -6.09 -16.49
C LEU A 146 -1.58 -4.69 -16.34
N VAL A 147 -2.12 -4.12 -17.44
CA VAL A 147 -2.76 -2.79 -17.41
C VAL A 147 -3.96 -2.78 -16.46
N LEU A 148 -4.76 -3.85 -16.42
CA LEU A 148 -5.87 -3.96 -15.48
C LEU A 148 -5.42 -4.07 -14.03
N ASN A 149 -4.36 -4.84 -13.78
CA ASN A 149 -3.79 -4.97 -12.44
C ASN A 149 -3.20 -3.65 -11.95
N ASP A 150 -2.51 -2.92 -12.82
CA ASP A 150 -1.97 -1.59 -12.52
C ASP A 150 -3.11 -0.60 -12.17
N LEU A 151 -4.15 -0.53 -12.99
CA LEU A 151 -5.31 0.32 -12.72
C LEU A 151 -5.99 -0.02 -11.39
N ALA A 152 -6.14 -1.31 -11.09
CA ALA A 152 -6.71 -1.76 -9.82
C ALA A 152 -5.80 -1.37 -8.63
N GLY A 153 -4.49 -1.48 -8.80
CA GLY A 153 -3.51 -1.10 -7.79
C GLY A 153 -3.51 0.38 -7.48
N GLU A 154 -3.57 1.23 -8.48
CA GLU A 154 -3.65 2.69 -8.32
C GLU A 154 -4.92 3.11 -7.54
N VAL A 155 -6.04 2.45 -7.79
CA VAL A 155 -7.27 2.68 -7.01
C VAL A 155 -7.06 2.30 -5.54
N LEU A 156 -6.38 1.19 -5.26
CA LEU A 156 -6.08 0.75 -3.89
C LEU A 156 -5.11 1.70 -3.18
N ILE A 157 -4.04 2.13 -3.84
CA ILE A 157 -3.09 3.12 -3.31
C ILE A 157 -3.81 4.41 -2.95
N LYS A 158 -4.69 4.89 -3.84
CA LYS A 158 -5.45 6.12 -3.57
C LYS A 158 -6.42 6.00 -2.40
N THR A 159 -6.97 4.81 -2.13
CA THR A 159 -7.79 4.60 -0.93
C THR A 159 -6.97 4.67 0.36
N ASP A 160 -5.73 4.21 0.33
CA ASP A 160 -4.81 4.30 1.46
C ASP A 160 -4.36 5.75 1.72
N ASP A 161 -4.07 6.51 0.66
CA ASP A 161 -3.77 7.94 0.72
C ASP A 161 -4.91 8.73 1.39
N ILE A 162 -6.16 8.48 1.00
CA ILE A 162 -7.34 9.10 1.63
C ILE A 162 -7.45 8.72 3.12
N ALA A 163 -7.11 7.49 3.48
CA ALA A 163 -7.12 7.06 4.88
C ALA A 163 -6.01 7.76 5.69
N ALA A 164 -4.81 7.89 5.14
CA ALA A 164 -3.68 8.61 5.74
C ALA A 164 -4.00 10.10 5.93
N ASP A 165 -4.56 10.75 4.91
CA ASP A 165 -5.01 12.14 4.98
C ASP A 165 -6.07 12.35 6.07
N ALA A 166 -7.01 11.42 6.19
CA ALA A 166 -8.06 11.47 7.20
C ALA A 166 -7.52 11.34 8.63
N LEU A 167 -6.49 10.49 8.83
CA LEU A 167 -5.78 10.39 10.11
C LEU A 167 -5.08 11.70 10.45
N VAL A 168 -4.36 12.28 9.51
CA VAL A 168 -3.66 13.57 9.70
C VAL A 168 -4.66 14.70 9.96
N ALA A 169 -5.78 14.74 9.24
CA ALA A 169 -6.83 15.75 9.44
C ALA A 169 -7.56 15.59 10.77
N GLY A 170 -7.72 14.35 11.25
CA GLY A 170 -8.40 14.04 12.52
C GLY A 170 -7.55 14.22 13.76
N LYS A 171 -6.24 14.49 13.63
CA LYS A 171 -5.33 14.59 14.76
C LYS A 171 -5.62 15.80 15.64
N THR A 172 -5.47 15.65 16.94
CA THR A 172 -5.24 16.76 17.85
C THR A 172 -3.73 17.03 17.88
N ALA A 173 -3.34 18.31 17.83
CA ALA A 173 -1.95 18.68 18.07
C ALA A 173 -1.65 18.42 19.55
N SER A 174 -0.86 17.39 19.86
CA SER A 174 -0.34 17.23 21.21
C SER A 174 0.64 18.37 21.50
N GLY A 175 0.74 18.78 22.76
CA GLY A 175 1.78 19.70 23.20
C GLY A 175 3.20 19.10 23.13
N SER A 176 3.31 17.85 22.73
CA SER A 176 4.53 17.05 22.76
C SER A 176 5.38 17.26 21.52
N THR A 177 6.66 17.50 21.73
CA THR A 177 7.67 17.67 20.68
C THR A 177 8.79 16.66 20.88
N TRP A 178 9.08 15.89 19.85
CA TRP A 178 10.28 15.09 19.80
C TRP A 178 11.39 15.86 19.13
N THR A 179 12.36 16.32 19.92
CA THR A 179 13.60 16.92 19.41
C THR A 179 14.61 15.81 19.15
N VAL A 180 14.96 15.62 17.87
CA VAL A 180 15.90 14.57 17.46
C VAL A 180 17.31 14.95 17.91
N THR A 181 17.77 14.40 19.04
CA THR A 181 19.10 14.63 19.59
C THR A 181 19.95 13.37 19.45
N ALA A 182 21.19 13.52 19.00
CA ALA A 182 22.11 12.40 18.87
C ALA A 182 22.46 11.82 20.25
N ASN A 183 22.32 10.50 20.40
CA ASN A 183 22.62 9.74 21.62
C ASN A 183 21.79 10.14 22.86
N ASP A 184 20.65 10.77 22.66
CA ASP A 184 19.71 11.09 23.74
C ASP A 184 18.26 10.84 23.31
N PRO A 185 17.66 9.73 23.73
CA PRO A 185 16.30 9.38 23.38
C PRO A 185 15.24 9.94 24.35
N SER A 186 15.64 10.75 25.35
CA SER A 186 14.74 11.18 26.41
C SER A 186 13.51 11.90 25.86
N SER A 187 13.69 12.83 24.94
CA SER A 187 12.60 13.59 24.32
C SER A 187 11.65 12.71 23.47
N LEU A 188 12.16 11.63 22.86
CA LEU A 188 11.33 10.64 22.17
C LEU A 188 10.42 9.90 23.16
N ILE A 189 11.02 9.41 24.24
CA ILE A 189 10.29 8.66 25.27
C ILE A 189 9.24 9.56 25.93
N GLU A 190 9.62 10.76 26.33
CA GLU A 190 8.71 11.76 26.90
C GLU A 190 7.54 12.06 25.96
N SER A 191 7.80 12.36 24.69
CA SER A 191 6.76 12.71 23.74
C SER A 191 5.76 11.56 23.49
N LEU A 192 6.23 10.31 23.45
CA LEU A 192 5.37 9.14 23.29
C LEU A 192 4.48 8.91 24.52
N TYR A 193 5.07 9.01 25.74
CA TYR A 193 4.31 8.87 26.98
C TYR A 193 3.32 10.00 27.18
N ASP A 194 3.69 11.24 26.83
CA ASP A 194 2.77 12.38 26.89
C ASP A 194 1.59 12.21 25.93
N ALA A 195 1.82 11.81 24.69
CA ALA A 195 0.75 11.53 23.73
C ALA A 195 -0.15 10.38 24.23
N ALA A 196 0.42 9.33 24.80
CA ALA A 196 -0.35 8.23 25.39
C ALA A 196 -1.15 8.67 26.60
N ARG A 197 -0.61 9.54 27.46
CA ARG A 197 -1.30 10.13 28.60
C ARG A 197 -2.50 10.95 28.15
N GLU A 198 -2.33 11.83 27.15
CA GLU A 198 -3.42 12.67 26.63
C GLU A 198 -4.60 11.83 26.10
N ILE A 199 -4.31 10.75 25.36
CA ILE A 199 -5.34 9.81 24.90
C ILE A 199 -6.04 9.14 26.09
N THR A 200 -5.27 8.71 27.08
CA THR A 200 -5.80 7.98 28.23
C THR A 200 -6.61 8.87 29.15
N GLU A 201 -6.18 10.09 29.43
CA GLU A 201 -6.91 11.07 30.26
C GLU A 201 -8.29 11.41 29.66
N ASP A 202 -8.38 11.49 28.34
CA ASP A 202 -9.59 11.92 27.62
C ASP A 202 -10.57 10.73 27.35
N SER A 203 -10.06 9.51 27.32
CA SER A 203 -10.83 8.35 26.87
C SER A 203 -10.83 7.14 27.80
N ASN A 204 -9.90 7.06 28.76
CA ASN A 204 -9.57 5.86 29.55
C ASN A 204 -9.10 4.65 28.72
N PHE A 205 -8.66 4.88 27.46
CA PHE A 205 -8.11 3.84 26.59
C PHE A 205 -6.63 4.12 26.32
N PHE A 206 -5.84 3.06 26.19
CA PHE A 206 -4.45 3.17 25.77
C PHE A 206 -4.33 3.17 24.24
N PRO A 207 -3.36 3.93 23.69
CA PRO A 207 -3.08 3.89 22.26
C PRO A 207 -2.62 2.50 21.83
N THR A 208 -2.82 2.19 20.56
CA THR A 208 -2.50 0.88 20.00
C THR A 208 -1.51 0.97 18.83
N HIS A 209 -1.51 2.07 18.08
CA HIS A 209 -0.71 2.21 16.88
C HIS A 209 0.14 3.47 16.91
N LEU A 210 1.31 3.39 16.27
CA LEU A 210 2.21 4.49 15.99
C LEU A 210 2.35 4.62 14.47
N CYS A 211 1.72 5.65 13.87
CA CYS A 211 1.80 5.90 12.44
C CYS A 211 2.88 6.95 12.16
N VAL A 212 3.80 6.64 11.26
CA VAL A 212 4.96 7.50 10.96
C VAL A 212 5.24 7.58 9.47
N SER A 213 5.80 8.71 9.05
CA SER A 213 6.39 8.87 7.72
C SER A 213 7.75 8.16 7.61
N PRO A 214 8.22 7.81 6.41
CA PRO A 214 9.48 7.08 6.22
C PRO A 214 10.71 7.80 6.78
N ASP A 215 10.75 9.13 6.75
CA ASP A 215 11.85 9.92 7.33
C ASP A 215 11.86 9.86 8.87
N VAL A 216 10.70 9.88 9.51
CA VAL A 216 10.56 9.68 10.95
C VAL A 216 10.95 8.25 11.34
N TRP A 217 10.53 7.26 10.56
CA TRP A 217 10.95 5.88 10.77
C TRP A 217 12.49 5.72 10.71
N GLN A 218 13.14 6.39 9.74
CA GLN A 218 14.60 6.42 9.66
C GLN A 218 15.22 7.02 10.93
N LYS A 219 14.70 8.16 11.41
CA LYS A 219 15.15 8.81 12.63
C LYS A 219 14.97 7.93 13.86
N LEU A 220 13.84 7.23 13.97
CA LEU A 220 13.57 6.26 15.05
C LEU A 220 14.61 5.14 15.06
N GLY A 221 14.91 4.56 13.89
CA GLY A 221 15.90 3.48 13.75
C GLY A 221 17.34 3.90 14.08
N GLN A 222 17.66 5.19 13.93
CA GLN A 222 18.98 5.75 14.20
C GLN A 222 19.17 6.24 15.64
N GLN A 223 18.11 6.20 16.47
CA GLN A 223 18.23 6.65 17.86
C GLN A 223 19.13 5.73 18.68
N LEU A 224 20.14 6.34 19.31
CA LEU A 224 21.09 5.68 20.18
C LEU A 224 20.97 6.23 21.61
N ASP A 225 21.32 5.41 22.59
CA ASP A 225 21.49 5.85 23.97
C ASP A 225 22.84 6.55 24.18
N GLY A 226 23.08 7.09 25.38
CA GLY A 226 24.34 7.71 25.74
C GLY A 226 25.58 6.78 25.65
N SER A 227 25.36 5.47 25.56
CA SER A 227 26.39 4.45 25.37
C SER A 227 26.50 4.00 23.91
N LYS A 228 25.86 4.71 22.97
CA LYS A 228 25.80 4.40 21.53
C LYS A 228 25.12 3.06 21.20
N ARG A 229 24.18 2.63 22.03
CA ARG A 229 23.37 1.43 21.77
C ARG A 229 22.05 1.86 21.12
N PRO A 230 21.53 1.11 20.13
CA PRO A 230 20.21 1.39 19.58
C PRO A 230 19.15 1.30 20.69
N VAL A 231 18.32 2.34 20.81
CA VAL A 231 17.23 2.38 21.79
C VAL A 231 16.12 1.40 21.42
N LEU A 232 15.83 1.32 20.14
CA LEU A 232 14.82 0.46 19.55
C LEU A 232 15.51 -0.69 18.82
N GLY A 233 15.96 -1.71 19.52
CA GLY A 233 16.69 -2.77 18.81
C GLY A 233 17.10 -3.97 19.65
N TYR A 234 16.87 -3.94 20.94
CA TYR A 234 17.16 -5.07 21.81
C TYR A 234 15.86 -5.73 22.27
N THR A 235 15.53 -6.88 21.70
CA THR A 235 14.54 -7.75 22.29
C THR A 235 15.10 -8.37 23.57
N THR A 236 14.31 -8.35 24.62
CA THR A 236 14.64 -8.94 25.94
C THR A 236 14.87 -10.46 25.92
N ASN A 237 14.75 -11.12 24.79
CA ASN A 237 14.91 -12.56 24.63
C ASN A 237 16.33 -13.01 24.21
N GLY A 238 17.36 -12.21 24.46
CA GLY A 238 18.74 -12.66 24.41
C GLY A 238 19.33 -12.99 23.04
N VAL A 239 18.61 -12.78 21.96
CA VAL A 239 19.14 -12.92 20.59
C VAL A 239 19.72 -11.57 20.18
N MET A 240 21.04 -11.44 20.36
CA MET A 240 21.78 -10.28 19.86
C MET A 240 21.49 -10.11 18.36
N GLY A 241 20.96 -8.94 17.96
CA GLY A 241 20.93 -8.53 16.55
C GLY A 241 19.57 -8.51 15.89
N GLN A 242 18.46 -8.78 16.57
CA GLN A 242 17.14 -8.47 16.01
C GLN A 242 16.72 -7.05 16.39
N ASN A 243 16.70 -6.18 15.39
CA ASN A 243 16.16 -4.83 15.50
C ASN A 243 14.64 -4.90 15.65
N SER A 244 14.06 -4.39 16.75
CA SER A 244 12.60 -4.36 16.97
C SER A 244 11.88 -3.33 16.08
N ILE A 245 12.61 -2.44 15.42
CA ILE A 245 12.06 -1.54 14.38
C ILE A 245 11.91 -2.26 13.04
N GLY A 246 12.24 -3.54 12.98
CA GLY A 246 12.18 -4.36 11.79
C GLY A 246 13.46 -4.39 10.99
N ARG A 247 13.42 -5.26 10.01
CA ARG A 247 14.53 -5.43 9.07
C ARG A 247 14.52 -4.28 8.10
N VAL A 248 15.67 -3.67 7.83
CA VAL A 248 15.86 -2.66 6.77
C VAL A 248 15.48 -3.20 5.38
N GLY A 249 15.08 -4.43 5.25
CA GLY A 249 14.73 -5.07 3.99
C GLY A 249 13.56 -6.07 4.09
N GLY A 250 12.57 -5.83 4.91
CA GLY A 250 11.40 -6.71 5.06
C GLY A 250 10.08 -6.04 4.73
N LEU A 251 9.20 -6.74 4.02
CA LEU A 251 7.86 -6.30 3.63
C LEU A 251 6.83 -6.26 4.79
N ALA A 252 7.25 -6.34 6.04
CA ALA A 252 6.34 -6.39 7.17
C ALA A 252 6.04 -4.97 7.70
N TYR A 253 5.12 -4.28 7.06
CA TYR A 253 4.67 -2.95 7.44
C TYR A 253 3.99 -2.88 8.82
N ASN A 254 3.47 -3.99 9.32
CA ASN A 254 2.68 -4.06 10.55
C ASN A 254 3.23 -5.05 11.60
N ALA A 255 4.47 -5.48 11.50
CA ALA A 255 5.03 -6.49 12.41
C ALA A 255 6.04 -5.92 13.40
N MET A 256 6.00 -4.61 13.62
CA MET A 256 6.95 -3.93 14.48
C MET A 256 6.24 -3.33 15.68
N ASP A 257 6.83 -3.55 16.82
CA ASP A 257 6.36 -3.04 18.11
C ASP A 257 7.36 -1.99 18.61
N VAL A 258 6.88 -0.76 18.80
CA VAL A 258 7.63 0.34 19.36
C VAL A 258 6.98 0.74 20.69
N PHE A 259 7.59 0.40 21.80
CA PHE A 259 7.05 0.64 23.13
C PHE A 259 5.64 0.06 23.36
N GLY A 260 5.33 -1.09 22.75
CA GLY A 260 4.00 -1.71 22.84
C GLY A 260 2.97 -1.14 21.87
N LEU A 261 3.41 -0.30 20.89
CA LEU A 261 2.57 0.24 19.84
C LEU A 261 2.90 -0.42 18.50
N ASP A 262 1.91 -0.85 17.77
CA ASP A 262 2.07 -1.38 16.41
C ASP A 262 2.53 -0.25 15.46
N LEU A 263 3.72 -0.39 14.89
CA LEU A 263 4.30 0.61 14.00
C LEU A 263 3.72 0.49 12.59
N VAL A 264 3.16 1.58 12.09
CA VAL A 264 2.65 1.72 10.72
C VAL A 264 3.50 2.75 9.99
N VAL A 265 4.22 2.32 8.97
CA VAL A 265 5.03 3.20 8.11
C VAL A 265 4.34 3.34 6.78
N ASP A 266 4.02 4.56 6.38
CA ASP A 266 3.37 4.84 5.11
C ASP A 266 4.01 6.04 4.40
N ASN A 267 4.24 5.88 3.11
CA ASN A 267 4.81 6.92 2.25
C ASN A 267 3.82 8.05 1.93
N ASN A 268 2.51 7.82 2.16
CA ASN A 268 1.47 8.84 1.97
C ASN A 268 1.48 9.91 3.06
N PHE A 269 2.12 9.64 4.20
CA PHE A 269 2.30 10.66 5.22
C PHE A 269 3.33 11.71 4.81
N ALA A 270 3.00 12.98 5.01
CA ALA A 270 3.95 14.07 4.82
C ALA A 270 5.17 13.90 5.73
N ALA A 271 6.34 14.37 5.28
CA ALA A 271 7.58 14.30 6.05
C ALA A 271 7.42 14.92 7.44
N GLY A 272 7.99 14.30 8.45
CA GLY A 272 7.86 14.71 9.85
C GLY A 272 6.56 14.29 10.54
N THR A 273 5.72 13.51 9.89
CA THR A 273 4.47 13.03 10.50
C THR A 273 4.74 11.90 11.48
N MET A 274 4.27 12.08 12.71
CA MET A 274 4.28 11.07 13.77
C MET A 274 2.96 11.15 14.55
N LEU A 275 2.17 10.09 14.52
CA LEU A 275 0.84 10.03 15.14
C LEU A 275 0.75 8.82 16.06
N VAL A 276 0.31 9.07 17.29
CA VAL A 276 -0.07 8.02 18.25
C VAL A 276 -1.59 7.87 18.19
N VAL A 277 -2.07 6.65 17.93
CA VAL A 277 -3.47 6.41 17.58
C VAL A 277 -4.08 5.28 18.41
N TYR A 278 -5.31 5.50 18.87
CA TYR A 278 -6.18 4.45 19.37
C TYR A 278 -7.04 3.90 18.21
N ALA A 279 -6.66 2.74 17.66
CA ALA A 279 -7.23 2.21 16.42
C ALA A 279 -8.77 2.08 16.40
N PRO A 280 -9.47 1.63 17.48
CA PRO A 280 -10.93 1.57 17.43
C PRO A 280 -11.63 2.91 17.28
N GLY A 281 -10.93 4.01 17.48
CA GLY A 281 -11.43 5.37 17.26
C GLY A 281 -11.40 5.86 15.81
N PHE A 282 -10.74 5.12 14.92
CA PHE A 282 -10.66 5.40 13.50
C PHE A 282 -11.29 4.26 12.71
N GLU A 283 -12.33 4.56 11.95
CA GLU A 283 -13.09 3.58 11.18
C GLU A 283 -12.95 3.86 9.69
N ILE A 284 -12.65 2.80 8.94
CA ILE A 284 -12.56 2.81 7.48
C ILE A 284 -13.72 1.98 6.92
N TYR A 285 -14.41 2.51 5.92
CA TYR A 285 -15.49 1.82 5.22
C TYR A 285 -15.18 1.74 3.75
N GLU A 286 -15.25 0.55 3.18
CA GLU A 286 -15.04 0.34 1.74
C GLU A 286 -16.12 -0.55 1.12
N SER A 287 -16.45 -0.27 -0.14
CA SER A 287 -17.25 -1.16 -0.98
C SER A 287 -16.34 -2.08 -1.78
N GLY A 288 -16.90 -3.17 -2.32
CA GLY A 288 -16.20 -3.92 -3.37
C GLY A 288 -15.89 -3.03 -4.58
N ALA A 289 -14.76 -3.27 -5.23
CA ALA A 289 -14.42 -2.61 -6.48
C ALA A 289 -15.33 -3.14 -7.61
N SER A 290 -15.83 -2.24 -8.46
CA SER A 290 -16.63 -2.55 -9.63
C SER A 290 -15.88 -2.20 -10.90
N LEU A 291 -15.78 -3.16 -11.82
CA LEU A 291 -15.22 -2.97 -13.16
C LEU A 291 -16.36 -2.68 -14.15
N GLN A 292 -16.21 -1.62 -14.93
CA GLN A 292 -17.11 -1.29 -16.02
C GLN A 292 -16.34 -1.17 -17.34
N SER A 293 -16.95 -1.57 -18.44
CA SER A 293 -16.37 -1.42 -19.76
C SER A 293 -17.37 -0.71 -20.69
N PHE A 294 -16.84 0.19 -21.51
CA PHE A 294 -17.59 0.91 -22.54
C PHE A 294 -16.82 0.86 -23.86
N GLU A 295 -17.52 0.50 -24.91
CA GLU A 295 -16.97 0.48 -26.27
C GLU A 295 -17.44 1.72 -27.04
N ASN A 296 -16.49 2.45 -27.63
CA ASN A 296 -16.79 3.58 -28.46
C ASN A 296 -16.54 3.22 -29.94
N PRO A 297 -17.61 2.94 -30.72
CA PRO A 297 -17.46 2.49 -32.11
C PRO A 297 -16.94 3.58 -33.03
N SER A 298 -17.03 4.86 -32.66
CA SER A 298 -16.55 5.96 -33.52
C SER A 298 -15.03 6.08 -33.51
N THR A 299 -14.36 5.62 -32.44
CA THR A 299 -12.89 5.69 -32.29
C THR A 299 -12.26 4.30 -32.24
N LEU A 300 -13.05 3.22 -32.35
CA LEU A 300 -12.61 1.85 -32.11
C LEU A 300 -11.85 1.72 -30.78
N GLY A 301 -12.30 2.45 -29.77
CA GLY A 301 -11.72 2.45 -28.43
C GLY A 301 -12.57 1.69 -27.43
N ARG A 302 -11.92 0.98 -26.53
CA ARG A 302 -12.55 0.34 -25.38
C ARG A 302 -12.04 0.98 -24.11
N THR A 303 -12.95 1.60 -23.34
CA THR A 303 -12.64 2.21 -22.06
C THR A 303 -13.00 1.25 -20.96
N LEU A 304 -12.04 0.98 -20.09
CA LEU A 304 -12.20 0.18 -18.87
C LEU A 304 -12.10 1.13 -17.68
N SER A 305 -13.06 1.07 -16.76
CA SER A 305 -13.06 1.85 -15.55
C SER A 305 -13.28 0.97 -14.33
N ILE A 306 -12.47 1.22 -13.29
CA ILE A 306 -12.64 0.61 -11.97
C ILE A 306 -13.05 1.71 -11.03
N HIS A 307 -14.07 1.47 -10.21
CA HIS A 307 -14.48 2.40 -9.18
C HIS A 307 -14.80 1.66 -7.87
N GLN A 308 -14.59 2.36 -6.78
CA GLN A 308 -14.84 1.91 -5.42
C GLN A 308 -15.37 3.07 -4.58
N TYR A 309 -16.29 2.79 -3.66
CA TYR A 309 -16.70 3.78 -2.65
C TYR A 309 -15.88 3.59 -1.39
N PHE A 310 -15.39 4.70 -0.86
CA PHE A 310 -14.54 4.74 0.32
C PHE A 310 -15.03 5.83 1.28
N ALA A 311 -14.93 5.58 2.58
CA ALA A 311 -15.25 6.57 3.59
C ALA A 311 -14.44 6.33 4.85
N THR A 312 -14.08 7.40 5.54
CA THR A 312 -13.36 7.37 6.81
C THR A 312 -14.16 8.10 7.89
N PHE A 313 -14.04 7.67 9.11
CA PHE A 313 -14.67 8.30 10.26
C PHE A 313 -13.75 8.31 11.46
N VAL A 314 -13.55 9.49 12.04
CA VAL A 314 -12.84 9.68 13.30
C VAL A 314 -13.89 9.90 14.40
N ALA A 315 -13.93 9.00 15.37
CA ALA A 315 -14.94 9.06 16.44
C ALA A 315 -14.71 10.26 17.38
N LYS A 316 -13.45 10.51 17.71
CA LYS A 316 -12.98 11.63 18.53
C LYS A 316 -11.59 12.04 18.05
N SER A 317 -11.34 13.34 17.92
CA SER A 317 -9.99 13.84 17.57
C SER A 317 -8.94 13.52 18.65
N SER A 318 -9.33 13.44 19.91
CA SER A 318 -8.44 13.09 21.02
C SER A 318 -7.88 11.66 20.94
N PHE A 319 -8.46 10.76 20.13
CA PHE A 319 -7.93 9.42 19.89
C PHE A 319 -6.70 9.40 18.97
N ILE A 320 -6.38 10.53 18.37
CA ILE A 320 -5.25 10.69 17.46
C ILE A 320 -4.41 11.88 17.94
N GLN A 321 -3.24 11.60 18.47
CA GLN A 321 -2.31 12.62 18.95
C GLN A 321 -1.14 12.76 17.99
N GLY A 322 -0.90 13.99 17.51
CA GLY A 322 0.20 14.30 16.60
C GLY A 322 1.42 14.80 17.36
N ILE A 323 2.55 14.12 17.28
CA ILE A 323 3.82 14.55 17.84
C ILE A 323 4.56 15.40 16.80
N VAL A 324 5.06 16.55 17.22
CA VAL A 324 5.92 17.41 16.39
C VAL A 324 7.34 16.86 16.41
N VAL A 325 7.90 16.56 15.23
CA VAL A 325 9.29 16.09 15.08
C VAL A 325 10.16 17.25 14.65
N ALA A 326 11.08 17.69 15.52
CA ALA A 326 11.97 18.84 15.32
C ALA A 326 13.44 18.43 15.16
#